data_8ccd1cb8b4213e5e603eed44d9e24fa2
#
_entry.id   8ccd1cb8b4213e5e603eed44d9e24fa2
#
_cell.length_a   1.000
_cell.length_b   1.000
_cell.length_c   1.000
_cell.angle_alpha   90.00
_cell.angle_beta   90.00
_cell.angle_gamma   90.00
#
_symmetry.space_group_name_H-M   'P 1'
#
loop_
_entity.id
_entity.type
_entity.pdbx_description
1 polymer ?
#
loop_
_entity_poly.entity_id
_entity_poly.type
_entity_poly.pdbx_seq_one_letter_code
_entity_poly.pdbx_strand_id
1 'polypeptide(L)'
;MAPMYTSRVMQVFAILPAAGLGTRMAGAQPKQFLALNGIPILIHSLRAFSSVERVTGIYVAVRKPEIERVEAQIAEYGLADRVKVVEGGDNRQESVSHALAALPAENDDVVLVHDAVRPLIDAATIDRTIDAVQQHGAAIVGLPAVDTIKQVERTAHGALVISTIPREFVVLAQTPQGFRFGILQRAFAEATADGFLGTDEASVVERAGNPVAVVPGSQVNLKITKPGDLELAEFYLHQMANGQMTH
;
A
#
# COMPACT_ATOMS: atom_id res chain seq x y z
N MET A 1 24.05 35.41 -18.18
CA MET A 1 22.68 35.04 -17.78
C MET A 1 22.75 33.62 -17.23
N ALA A 2 22.65 33.48 -15.92
CA ALA A 2 22.53 32.13 -15.32
C ALA A 2 21.16 31.52 -15.69
N PRO A 3 21.07 30.23 -16.02
CA PRO A 3 19.79 29.62 -16.30
C PRO A 3 18.95 29.68 -15.02
N MET A 4 17.76 30.29 -15.11
CA MET A 4 16.75 30.18 -14.06
C MET A 4 16.34 28.70 -14.00
N TYR A 5 16.87 27.95 -13.02
CA TYR A 5 16.32 26.66 -12.63
C TYR A 5 14.92 26.90 -12.04
N THR A 6 13.90 26.76 -12.85
CA THR A 6 12.56 26.58 -12.32
C THR A 6 12.59 25.25 -11.58
N SER A 7 12.64 25.28 -10.25
CA SER A 7 12.50 24.08 -9.44
C SER A 7 11.14 23.45 -9.75
N ARG A 8 11.14 22.31 -10.43
CA ARG A 8 9.92 21.49 -10.64
C ARG A 8 9.33 21.19 -9.27
N VAL A 9 8.03 21.37 -9.14
CA VAL A 9 7.32 20.96 -7.91
C VAL A 9 7.35 19.43 -7.85
N MET A 10 7.80 18.90 -6.73
CA MET A 10 7.80 17.46 -6.43
C MET A 10 6.39 16.88 -6.59
N GLN A 11 6.27 15.79 -7.32
CA GLN A 11 5.02 15.08 -7.53
C GLN A 11 4.88 13.91 -6.54
N VAL A 12 3.65 13.54 -6.24
CA VAL A 12 3.33 12.40 -5.38
C VAL A 12 2.43 11.44 -6.15
N PHE A 13 2.89 10.22 -6.35
CA PHE A 13 2.14 9.17 -7.02
C PHE A 13 1.76 8.07 -6.04
N ALA A 14 0.58 7.49 -6.21
CA ALA A 14 0.18 6.30 -5.48
C ALA A 14 0.09 5.09 -6.42
N ILE A 15 0.57 3.94 -5.97
CA ILE A 15 0.44 2.65 -6.62
C ILE A 15 -0.40 1.73 -5.74
N LEU A 16 -1.50 1.19 -6.30
CA LEU A 16 -2.35 0.22 -5.63
C LEU A 16 -2.29 -1.14 -6.34
N PRO A 17 -1.46 -2.09 -5.87
CA PRO A 17 -1.45 -3.44 -6.44
C PRO A 17 -2.76 -4.16 -6.13
N ALA A 18 -3.51 -4.51 -7.17
CA ALA A 18 -4.81 -5.16 -7.12
C ALA A 18 -4.91 -6.42 -8.01
N ALA A 19 -3.77 -6.96 -8.48
CA ALA A 19 -3.73 -8.16 -9.34
C ALA A 19 -3.88 -9.49 -8.58
N GLY A 20 -3.88 -9.48 -7.25
CA GLY A 20 -3.95 -10.69 -6.43
C GLY A 20 -5.28 -11.44 -6.55
N LEU A 21 -5.23 -12.78 -6.64
CA LEU A 21 -6.40 -13.66 -6.74
C LEU A 21 -7.24 -13.74 -5.46
N GLY A 22 -6.67 -13.37 -4.30
CA GLY A 22 -7.40 -13.40 -3.03
C GLY A 22 -7.84 -14.78 -2.55
N THR A 23 -7.09 -15.83 -2.85
CA THR A 23 -7.41 -17.26 -2.62
C THR A 23 -7.82 -17.63 -1.17
N ARG A 24 -7.53 -16.77 -0.19
CA ARG A 24 -7.91 -16.94 1.22
C ARG A 24 -9.36 -16.54 1.54
N MET A 25 -10.03 -15.85 0.64
CA MET A 25 -11.46 -15.57 0.71
C MET A 25 -12.17 -16.62 -0.13
N ALA A 26 -12.92 -17.52 0.47
CA ALA A 26 -13.64 -18.62 -0.19
C ALA A 26 -14.79 -18.10 -1.09
N GLY A 27 -14.50 -17.30 -2.09
CA GLY A 27 -15.48 -16.68 -3.00
C GLY A 27 -15.05 -16.74 -4.47
N ALA A 28 -16.04 -16.71 -5.37
CA ALA A 28 -15.84 -16.71 -6.82
C ALA A 28 -15.24 -15.39 -7.35
N GLN A 29 -15.15 -14.35 -6.52
CA GLN A 29 -14.69 -13.00 -6.90
C GLN A 29 -13.44 -12.59 -6.10
N PRO A 30 -12.43 -11.96 -6.75
CA PRO A 30 -11.30 -11.40 -6.04
C PRO A 30 -11.72 -10.37 -5.01
N LYS A 31 -11.08 -10.41 -3.83
CA LYS A 31 -11.51 -9.66 -2.63
C LYS A 31 -11.55 -8.14 -2.79
N GLN A 32 -10.70 -7.58 -3.65
CA GLN A 32 -10.67 -6.13 -3.95
C GLN A 32 -11.97 -5.64 -4.61
N PHE A 33 -12.77 -6.54 -5.17
CA PHE A 33 -14.06 -6.25 -5.80
C PHE A 33 -15.27 -6.57 -4.91
N LEU A 34 -15.05 -7.12 -3.71
CA LEU A 34 -16.13 -7.30 -2.74
C LEU A 34 -16.66 -5.93 -2.32
N ALA A 35 -17.96 -5.87 -2.05
CA ALA A 35 -18.60 -4.65 -1.60
C ALA A 35 -18.38 -4.45 -0.09
N LEU A 36 -18.06 -3.22 0.29
CA LEU A 36 -18.03 -2.71 1.65
C LEU A 36 -19.07 -1.56 1.69
N ASN A 37 -20.17 -1.74 2.40
CA ASN A 37 -21.33 -0.82 2.35
C ASN A 37 -21.78 -0.51 0.90
N GLY A 38 -21.88 -1.53 0.04
CA GLY A 38 -22.37 -1.40 -1.34
C GLY A 38 -21.35 -0.83 -2.33
N ILE A 39 -20.15 -0.44 -1.91
CA ILE A 39 -19.09 0.12 -2.75
C ILE A 39 -17.91 -0.87 -2.79
N PRO A 40 -17.30 -1.16 -3.95
CA PRO A 40 -16.13 -2.04 -4.03
C PRO A 40 -14.98 -1.57 -3.11
N ILE A 41 -14.32 -2.52 -2.42
CA ILE A 41 -13.20 -2.23 -1.50
C ILE A 41 -12.13 -1.39 -2.21
N LEU A 42 -11.79 -1.74 -3.45
CA LEU A 42 -10.83 -0.99 -4.27
C LEU A 42 -11.23 0.49 -4.39
N ILE A 43 -12.51 0.77 -4.62
CA ILE A 43 -13.01 2.15 -4.79
C ILE A 43 -12.86 2.95 -3.49
N HIS A 44 -13.07 2.35 -2.33
CA HIS A 44 -12.79 3.01 -1.05
C HIS A 44 -11.32 3.42 -0.94
N SER A 45 -10.40 2.50 -1.24
CA SER A 45 -8.95 2.79 -1.22
C SER A 45 -8.58 3.89 -2.22
N LEU A 46 -9.14 3.87 -3.44
CA LEU A 46 -8.92 4.90 -4.44
C LEU A 46 -9.44 6.27 -4.00
N ARG A 47 -10.63 6.32 -3.39
CA ARG A 47 -11.21 7.56 -2.86
C ARG A 47 -10.36 8.16 -1.76
N ALA A 48 -9.81 7.35 -0.86
CA ALA A 48 -8.92 7.82 0.19
C ALA A 48 -7.70 8.56 -0.37
N PHE A 49 -7.03 8.00 -1.38
CA PHE A 49 -5.90 8.66 -2.03
C PHE A 49 -6.33 9.85 -2.92
N SER A 50 -7.48 9.76 -3.57
CA SER A 50 -8.00 10.86 -4.40
C SER A 50 -8.42 12.07 -3.57
N SER A 51 -8.75 11.91 -2.29
CA SER A 51 -9.09 13.00 -1.39
C SER A 51 -7.88 13.81 -0.91
N VAL A 52 -6.66 13.28 -1.05
CA VAL A 52 -5.43 13.97 -0.66
C VAL A 52 -4.96 14.84 -1.82
N GLU A 53 -4.94 16.15 -1.62
CA GLU A 53 -4.60 17.13 -2.67
C GLU A 53 -3.17 16.95 -3.18
N ARG A 54 -2.23 16.58 -2.30
CA ARG A 54 -0.81 16.35 -2.63
C ARG A 54 -0.59 15.17 -3.56
N VAL A 55 -1.51 14.17 -3.60
CA VAL A 55 -1.40 13.02 -4.51
C VAL A 55 -1.80 13.47 -5.91
N THR A 56 -0.86 13.48 -6.85
CA THR A 56 -1.05 13.99 -8.21
C THR A 56 -1.55 12.95 -9.20
N GLY A 57 -1.33 11.67 -8.93
CA GLY A 57 -1.80 10.57 -9.78
C GLY A 57 -1.82 9.25 -9.05
N ILE A 58 -2.78 8.38 -9.39
CA ILE A 58 -2.96 7.06 -8.79
C ILE A 58 -2.88 6.01 -9.90
N TYR A 59 -2.11 4.95 -9.66
CA TYR A 59 -1.93 3.85 -10.60
C TYR A 59 -2.39 2.54 -9.96
N VAL A 60 -3.34 1.88 -10.60
CA VAL A 60 -3.89 0.60 -10.11
C VAL A 60 -3.38 -0.52 -11.00
N ALA A 61 -2.62 -1.45 -10.42
CA ALA A 61 -2.13 -2.62 -11.13
C ALA A 61 -3.12 -3.78 -10.96
N VAL A 62 -3.77 -4.19 -12.05
CA VAL A 62 -4.75 -5.27 -12.07
C VAL A 62 -4.37 -6.33 -13.10
N ARG A 63 -4.93 -7.53 -13.00
CA ARG A 63 -4.73 -8.55 -14.04
C ARG A 63 -5.38 -8.10 -15.35
N LYS A 64 -4.78 -8.47 -16.47
CA LYS A 64 -5.26 -8.13 -17.81
C LYS A 64 -6.76 -8.31 -18.03
N PRO A 65 -7.40 -9.44 -17.63
CA PRO A 65 -8.85 -9.62 -17.81
C PRO A 65 -9.73 -8.68 -16.99
N GLU A 66 -9.18 -8.00 -15.97
CA GLU A 66 -9.92 -7.11 -15.09
C GLU A 66 -9.78 -5.62 -15.49
N ILE A 67 -8.95 -5.29 -16.48
CA ILE A 67 -8.66 -3.88 -16.85
C ILE A 67 -9.96 -3.15 -17.23
N GLU A 68 -10.69 -3.65 -18.23
CA GLU A 68 -11.93 -3.01 -18.69
C GLU A 68 -12.96 -2.84 -17.58
N ARG A 69 -13.10 -3.85 -16.73
CA ARG A 69 -14.00 -3.80 -15.58
C ARG A 69 -13.61 -2.71 -14.58
N VAL A 70 -12.31 -2.60 -14.27
CA VAL A 70 -11.81 -1.63 -13.30
C VAL A 70 -11.89 -0.22 -13.87
N GLU A 71 -11.59 -0.02 -15.14
CA GLU A 71 -11.76 1.27 -15.83
C GLU A 71 -13.22 1.72 -15.81
N ALA A 72 -14.17 0.81 -16.09
CA ALA A 72 -15.59 1.11 -16.01
C ALA A 72 -16.03 1.52 -14.59
N GLN A 73 -15.56 0.80 -13.55
CA GLN A 73 -15.83 1.16 -12.16
C GLN A 73 -15.23 2.53 -11.78
N ILE A 74 -13.96 2.78 -12.17
CA ILE A 74 -13.31 4.07 -11.93
C ILE A 74 -14.10 5.22 -12.55
N ALA A 75 -14.60 5.05 -13.78
CA ALA A 75 -15.44 6.04 -14.46
C ALA A 75 -16.79 6.22 -13.75
N GLU A 76 -17.47 5.13 -13.38
CA GLU A 76 -18.75 5.15 -12.65
C GLU A 76 -18.65 5.95 -11.34
N TYR A 77 -17.53 5.81 -10.62
CA TYR A 77 -17.29 6.51 -9.35
C TYR A 77 -16.62 7.88 -9.51
N GLY A 78 -16.45 8.40 -10.73
CA GLY A 78 -15.91 9.75 -11.01
C GLY A 78 -14.42 9.91 -10.68
N LEU A 79 -13.64 8.85 -10.82
CA LEU A 79 -12.20 8.84 -10.48
C LEU A 79 -11.27 8.82 -11.71
N ALA A 80 -11.83 8.85 -12.94
CA ALA A 80 -11.07 8.65 -14.18
C ALA A 80 -9.97 9.70 -14.42
N ASP A 81 -10.16 10.93 -13.95
CA ASP A 81 -9.19 12.01 -14.13
C ASP A 81 -7.91 11.84 -13.29
N ARG A 82 -7.97 11.04 -12.22
CA ARG A 82 -6.89 10.87 -11.26
C ARG A 82 -6.29 9.45 -11.22
N VAL A 83 -7.03 8.46 -11.75
CA VAL A 83 -6.66 7.04 -11.65
C VAL A 83 -6.37 6.47 -13.03
N LYS A 84 -5.21 5.84 -13.17
CA LYS A 84 -4.82 5.07 -14.35
C LYS A 84 -4.74 3.60 -14.00
N VAL A 85 -5.24 2.75 -14.89
CA VAL A 85 -5.14 1.30 -14.77
C VAL A 85 -3.93 0.82 -15.56
N VAL A 86 -3.15 -0.07 -14.96
CA VAL A 86 -2.00 -0.72 -15.59
C VAL A 86 -2.10 -2.23 -15.44
N GLU A 87 -1.54 -2.98 -16.38
CA GLU A 87 -1.45 -4.43 -16.28
C GLU A 87 -0.47 -4.80 -15.16
N GLY A 88 -0.91 -5.58 -14.17
CA GLY A 88 -0.08 -6.14 -13.12
C GLY A 88 0.66 -7.40 -13.56
N GLY A 89 1.55 -7.89 -12.70
CA GLY A 89 2.32 -9.11 -12.92
C GLY A 89 1.77 -10.32 -12.17
N ASP A 90 2.53 -11.41 -12.19
CA ASP A 90 2.17 -12.69 -11.56
C ASP A 90 2.22 -12.65 -10.04
N ASN A 91 2.98 -11.72 -9.47
CA ASN A 91 3.08 -11.49 -8.04
C ASN A 91 2.95 -10.00 -7.69
N ARG A 92 2.92 -9.70 -6.37
CA ARG A 92 2.72 -8.33 -5.89
C ARG A 92 3.87 -7.40 -6.27
N GLN A 93 5.14 -7.85 -6.12
CA GLN A 93 6.33 -7.06 -6.45
C GLN A 93 6.37 -6.73 -7.94
N GLU A 94 6.08 -7.68 -8.81
CA GLU A 94 6.02 -7.48 -10.25
C GLU A 94 4.89 -6.52 -10.65
N SER A 95 3.72 -6.62 -10.01
CA SER A 95 2.62 -5.67 -10.22
C SER A 95 3.00 -4.24 -9.85
N VAL A 96 3.74 -4.05 -8.75
CA VAL A 96 4.29 -2.75 -8.36
C VAL A 96 5.37 -2.29 -9.34
N SER A 97 6.23 -3.19 -9.81
CA SER A 97 7.27 -2.89 -10.81
C SER A 97 6.68 -2.37 -12.12
N HIS A 98 5.61 -3.01 -12.62
CA HIS A 98 4.91 -2.56 -13.82
C HIS A 98 4.29 -1.17 -13.65
N ALA A 99 3.63 -0.94 -12.50
CA ALA A 99 3.08 0.38 -12.21
C ALA A 99 4.18 1.44 -12.05
N LEU A 100 5.29 1.10 -11.38
CA LEU A 100 6.44 1.99 -11.20
C LEU A 100 7.05 2.42 -12.54
N ALA A 101 7.17 1.48 -13.49
CA ALA A 101 7.66 1.76 -14.84
C ALA A 101 6.71 2.66 -15.66
N ALA A 102 5.42 2.69 -15.33
CA ALA A 102 4.42 3.53 -16.01
C ALA A 102 4.32 4.96 -15.44
N LEU A 103 4.97 5.24 -14.29
CA LEU A 103 4.93 6.57 -13.67
C LEU A 103 5.74 7.59 -14.47
N PRO A 104 5.22 8.82 -14.68
CA PRO A 104 6.01 9.93 -15.23
C PRO A 104 6.83 10.61 -14.10
N ALA A 105 7.48 9.82 -13.25
CA ALA A 105 8.14 10.28 -12.05
C ALA A 105 9.63 10.53 -12.26
N GLU A 106 10.18 11.50 -11.53
CA GLU A 106 11.60 11.78 -11.43
C GLU A 106 12.14 11.32 -10.05
N ASN A 107 13.47 11.26 -9.92
CA ASN A 107 14.15 10.67 -8.76
C ASN A 107 13.67 11.18 -7.39
N ASP A 108 13.34 12.48 -7.30
CA ASP A 108 12.91 13.12 -6.04
C ASP A 108 11.40 13.09 -5.81
N ASP A 109 10.61 12.63 -6.78
CA ASP A 109 9.17 12.44 -6.61
C ASP A 109 8.89 11.34 -5.56
N VAL A 110 7.73 11.43 -4.93
CA VAL A 110 7.30 10.46 -3.92
C VAL A 110 6.39 9.41 -4.57
N VAL A 111 6.64 8.16 -4.26
CA VAL A 111 5.78 7.04 -4.62
C VAL A 111 5.27 6.38 -3.34
N LEU A 112 3.95 6.29 -3.22
CA LEU A 112 3.25 5.60 -2.14
C LEU A 112 2.71 4.28 -2.67
N VAL A 113 3.10 3.15 -2.09
CA VAL A 113 2.53 1.85 -2.42
C VAL A 113 1.53 1.46 -1.34
N HIS A 114 0.29 1.17 -1.74
CA HIS A 114 -0.78 0.88 -0.79
C HIS A 114 -1.59 -0.36 -1.19
N ASP A 115 -1.82 -1.24 -0.23
CA ASP A 115 -2.65 -2.43 -0.44
C ASP A 115 -4.08 -2.02 -0.81
N ALA A 116 -4.55 -2.38 -2.01
CA ALA A 116 -5.89 -2.07 -2.52
C ALA A 116 -7.05 -2.58 -1.62
N VAL A 117 -6.73 -3.40 -0.63
CA VAL A 117 -7.65 -4.00 0.33
C VAL A 117 -7.51 -3.44 1.76
N ARG A 118 -6.98 -2.23 1.90
CA ARG A 118 -7.03 -1.42 3.12
C ARG A 118 -7.88 -0.16 2.90
N PRO A 119 -9.20 -0.32 2.84
CA PRO A 119 -10.11 0.75 2.39
C PRO A 119 -10.24 1.93 3.36
N LEU A 120 -9.74 1.79 4.59
CA LEU A 120 -9.98 2.73 5.68
C LEU A 120 -8.74 3.55 6.08
N ILE A 121 -7.80 3.72 5.16
CA ILE A 121 -6.67 4.63 5.34
C ILE A 121 -7.18 6.08 5.35
N ASP A 122 -6.72 6.89 6.30
CA ASP A 122 -7.08 8.30 6.40
C ASP A 122 -6.09 9.22 5.69
N ALA A 123 -6.59 10.40 5.27
CA ALA A 123 -5.80 11.40 4.57
C ALA A 123 -4.62 11.91 5.40
N ALA A 124 -4.80 12.08 6.72
CA ALA A 124 -3.73 12.56 7.60
C ALA A 124 -2.57 11.55 7.69
N THR A 125 -2.85 10.25 7.67
CA THR A 125 -1.80 9.21 7.64
C THR A 125 -1.07 9.20 6.30
N ILE A 126 -1.79 9.41 5.18
CA ILE A 126 -1.16 9.56 3.86
C ILE A 126 -0.23 10.78 3.86
N ASP A 127 -0.68 11.93 4.34
CA ASP A 127 0.12 13.16 4.41
C ASP A 127 1.36 12.99 5.29
N ARG A 128 1.21 12.41 6.49
CA ARG A 128 2.37 12.10 7.37
C ARG A 128 3.37 11.18 6.71
N THR A 129 2.91 10.23 5.89
CA THR A 129 3.81 9.34 5.14
C THR A 129 4.59 10.11 4.08
N ILE A 130 3.94 11.02 3.35
CA ILE A 130 4.61 11.90 2.37
C ILE A 130 5.69 12.74 3.08
N ASP A 131 5.36 13.36 4.22
CA ASP A 131 6.31 14.17 4.99
C ASP A 131 7.53 13.35 5.45
N ALA A 132 7.29 12.14 5.97
CA ALA A 132 8.35 11.23 6.38
C ALA A 132 9.27 10.83 5.20
N VAL A 133 8.70 10.59 4.01
CA VAL A 133 9.49 10.31 2.80
C VAL A 133 10.33 11.52 2.38
N GLN A 134 9.78 12.73 2.47
CA GLN A 134 10.54 13.95 2.18
C GLN A 134 11.75 14.10 3.12
N GLN A 135 11.57 13.75 4.38
CA GLN A 135 12.60 13.87 5.41
C GLN A 135 13.65 12.74 5.37
N HIS A 136 13.20 11.49 5.15
CA HIS A 136 14.03 10.29 5.35
C HIS A 136 14.32 9.52 4.05
N GLY A 137 13.63 9.82 2.95
CA GLY A 137 13.75 9.11 1.67
C GLY A 137 12.87 7.87 1.56
N ALA A 138 12.55 7.20 2.66
CA ALA A 138 11.67 6.04 2.73
C ALA A 138 10.93 5.99 4.07
N ALA A 139 9.66 5.57 4.06
CA ALA A 139 8.85 5.43 5.25
C ALA A 139 7.74 4.38 5.08
N ILE A 140 7.37 3.71 6.17
CA ILE A 140 6.20 2.83 6.24
C ILE A 140 5.24 3.28 7.31
N VAL A 141 3.95 3.00 7.11
CA VAL A 141 2.97 3.05 8.19
C VAL A 141 3.08 1.76 9.00
N GLY A 142 3.00 1.85 10.32
CA GLY A 142 3.07 0.67 11.17
C GLY A 142 2.52 0.87 12.56
N LEU A 143 2.15 -0.25 13.20
CA LEU A 143 1.66 -0.31 14.57
C LEU A 143 2.72 -0.97 15.46
N PRO A 144 3.01 -0.42 16.66
CA PRO A 144 3.81 -1.16 17.63
C PRO A 144 3.10 -2.46 18.04
N ALA A 145 3.87 -3.52 18.21
CA ALA A 145 3.32 -4.79 18.68
C ALA A 145 2.85 -4.67 20.14
N VAL A 146 1.60 -5.04 20.41
CA VAL A 146 1.03 -5.02 21.77
C VAL A 146 1.12 -6.38 22.47
N ASP A 147 1.01 -7.48 21.71
CA ASP A 147 1.12 -8.83 22.23
C ASP A 147 2.58 -9.26 22.43
N THR A 148 2.81 -10.28 23.23
CA THR A 148 4.12 -10.91 23.37
C THR A 148 4.47 -11.68 22.10
N ILE A 149 5.57 -11.32 21.45
CA ILE A 149 6.05 -11.93 20.21
C ILE A 149 6.93 -13.13 20.52
N LYS A 150 6.58 -14.30 19.99
CA LYS A 150 7.37 -15.52 20.10
C LYS A 150 7.97 -15.89 18.76
N GLN A 151 9.28 -16.07 18.73
CA GLN A 151 9.94 -16.76 17.63
C GLN A 151 9.70 -18.26 17.77
N VAL A 152 9.34 -18.94 16.69
CA VAL A 152 9.03 -20.35 16.72
C VAL A 152 9.75 -21.11 15.60
N GLU A 153 10.10 -22.36 15.89
CA GLU A 153 10.48 -23.35 14.89
C GLU A 153 9.26 -24.22 14.54
N ARG A 154 9.00 -24.39 13.26
CA ARG A 154 7.92 -25.25 12.79
C ARG A 154 8.40 -26.70 12.72
N THR A 155 7.60 -27.60 13.28
CA THR A 155 7.82 -29.06 13.29
C THR A 155 6.68 -29.77 12.56
N ALA A 156 6.83 -31.08 12.34
CA ALA A 156 5.77 -31.91 11.75
C ALA A 156 4.48 -31.96 12.60
N HIS A 157 4.58 -31.67 13.91
CA HIS A 157 3.46 -31.77 14.85
C HIS A 157 3.02 -30.41 15.42
N GLY A 158 3.48 -29.29 14.83
CA GLY A 158 3.12 -27.94 15.28
C GLY A 158 4.29 -26.97 15.27
N ALA A 159 4.39 -26.14 16.33
CA ALA A 159 5.48 -25.19 16.47
C ALA A 159 6.01 -25.16 17.91
N LEU A 160 7.33 -25.09 18.07
CA LEU A 160 8.02 -24.94 19.35
C LEU A 160 8.52 -23.51 19.50
N VAL A 161 8.37 -22.93 20.69
CA VAL A 161 8.89 -21.59 21.00
C VAL A 161 10.41 -21.69 21.17
N ILE A 162 11.16 -20.89 20.39
CA ILE A 162 12.61 -20.77 20.49
C ILE A 162 13.00 -19.62 21.43
N SER A 163 12.36 -18.44 21.23
CA SER A 163 12.67 -17.24 21.99
C SER A 163 11.49 -16.29 22.10
N THR A 164 11.61 -15.27 22.97
CA THR A 164 10.72 -14.12 23.02
C THR A 164 11.43 -12.94 22.40
N ILE A 165 10.80 -12.30 21.41
CA ILE A 165 11.30 -11.06 20.81
C ILE A 165 10.77 -9.89 21.62
N PRO A 166 11.62 -8.98 22.12
CA PRO A 166 11.18 -7.78 22.82
C PRO A 166 10.27 -6.95 21.91
N ARG A 167 9.01 -6.77 22.30
CA ARG A 167 7.98 -6.13 21.46
C ARG A 167 8.26 -4.65 21.17
N GLU A 168 9.04 -4.00 22.01
CA GLU A 168 9.49 -2.61 21.83
C GLU A 168 10.31 -2.38 20.56
N PHE A 169 10.86 -3.44 19.98
CA PHE A 169 11.58 -3.42 18.70
C PHE A 169 10.77 -3.99 17.53
N VAL A 170 9.48 -4.24 17.73
CA VAL A 170 8.63 -4.86 16.71
C VAL A 170 7.51 -3.94 16.29
N VAL A 171 7.44 -3.69 14.97
CA VAL A 171 6.36 -2.94 14.33
C VAL A 171 5.62 -3.85 13.36
N LEU A 172 4.30 -3.82 13.43
CA LEU A 172 3.43 -4.49 12.47
C LEU A 172 3.25 -3.57 11.26
N ALA A 173 3.94 -3.89 10.17
CA ALA A 173 3.93 -3.06 8.97
C ALA A 173 2.54 -2.99 8.34
N GLN A 174 2.13 -1.77 8.03
CA GLN A 174 0.96 -1.44 7.26
C GLN A 174 1.36 -0.74 5.96
N THR A 175 0.39 -0.29 5.19
CA THR A 175 0.57 0.61 4.06
C THR A 175 -0.29 1.87 4.24
N PRO A 176 0.07 3.03 3.61
CA PRO A 176 1.06 3.17 2.56
C PRO A 176 2.50 2.96 3.02
N GLN A 177 3.31 2.43 2.11
CA GLN A 177 4.76 2.45 2.18
C GLN A 177 5.24 3.47 1.16
N GLY A 178 5.97 4.48 1.60
CA GLY A 178 6.37 5.61 0.77
C GLY A 178 7.87 5.66 0.54
N PHE A 179 8.27 6.08 -0.65
CA PHE A 179 9.68 6.13 -1.06
C PHE A 179 9.93 7.29 -2.02
N ARG A 180 11.14 7.83 -2.04
CA ARG A 180 11.58 8.59 -3.21
C ARG A 180 11.65 7.65 -4.41
N PHE A 181 11.15 8.09 -5.56
CA PHE A 181 11.09 7.27 -6.77
C PHE A 181 12.44 6.65 -7.12
N GLY A 182 13.52 7.44 -7.11
CA GLY A 182 14.86 6.94 -7.45
C GLY A 182 15.39 5.89 -6.47
N ILE A 183 15.00 5.93 -5.18
CA ILE A 183 15.35 4.90 -4.20
C ILE A 183 14.62 3.59 -4.53
N LEU A 184 13.29 3.68 -4.70
CA LEU A 184 12.46 2.51 -4.98
C LEU A 184 12.84 1.85 -6.30
N GLN A 185 13.04 2.65 -7.36
CA GLN A 185 13.41 2.16 -8.68
C GLN A 185 14.73 1.38 -8.66
N ARG A 186 15.76 1.90 -7.99
CA ARG A 186 17.05 1.21 -7.87
C ARG A 186 16.93 -0.07 -7.08
N ALA A 187 16.24 -0.03 -5.93
CA ALA A 187 16.05 -1.22 -5.09
C ALA A 187 15.31 -2.33 -5.84
N PHE A 188 14.29 -1.99 -6.64
CA PHE A 188 13.58 -2.96 -7.48
C PHE A 188 14.44 -3.51 -8.62
N ALA A 189 15.28 -2.69 -9.24
CA ALA A 189 16.21 -3.15 -10.29
C ALA A 189 17.24 -4.14 -9.72
N GLU A 190 17.82 -3.86 -8.56
CA GLU A 190 18.75 -4.76 -7.86
C GLU A 190 18.05 -6.06 -7.44
N ALA A 191 16.86 -5.99 -6.86
CA ALA A 191 16.08 -7.16 -6.48
C ALA A 191 15.75 -8.05 -7.68
N THR A 192 15.42 -7.45 -8.82
CA THR A 192 15.13 -8.18 -10.07
C THR A 192 16.39 -8.87 -10.60
N ALA A 193 17.54 -8.19 -10.60
CA ALA A 193 18.81 -8.76 -11.07
C ALA A 193 19.25 -9.97 -10.23
N ASP A 194 18.94 -9.95 -8.93
CA ASP A 194 19.31 -11.01 -7.97
C ASP A 194 18.21 -12.07 -7.78
N GLY A 195 17.06 -11.93 -8.42
CA GLY A 195 15.91 -12.83 -8.23
C GLY A 195 15.31 -12.76 -6.82
N PHE A 196 15.49 -11.64 -6.11
CA PHE A 196 14.95 -11.46 -4.76
C PHE A 196 13.48 -11.07 -4.78
N LEU A 197 12.67 -11.80 -4.00
CA LEU A 197 11.28 -11.47 -3.77
C LEU A 197 11.12 -10.98 -2.32
N GLY A 198 10.83 -9.68 -2.17
CA GLY A 198 10.50 -9.07 -0.90
C GLY A 198 9.10 -9.43 -0.43
N THR A 199 8.87 -9.33 0.87
CA THR A 199 7.52 -9.47 1.46
C THR A 199 6.67 -8.22 1.24
N ASP A 200 7.33 -7.07 1.13
CA ASP A 200 6.79 -5.73 0.86
C ASP A 200 7.87 -4.85 0.23
N GLU A 201 7.56 -3.60 -0.11
CA GLU A 201 8.50 -2.67 -0.72
C GLU A 201 9.62 -2.25 0.24
N ALA A 202 9.29 -2.13 1.53
CA ALA A 202 10.28 -1.78 2.55
C ALA A 202 11.41 -2.82 2.60
N SER A 203 11.08 -4.11 2.59
CA SER A 203 12.09 -5.19 2.60
C SER A 203 13.03 -5.16 1.40
N VAL A 204 12.54 -4.70 0.24
CA VAL A 204 13.35 -4.51 -0.97
C VAL A 204 14.30 -3.32 -0.81
N VAL A 205 13.79 -2.22 -0.25
CA VAL A 205 14.56 -0.97 -0.03
C VAL A 205 15.58 -1.14 1.10
N GLU A 206 15.23 -1.83 2.19
CA GLU A 206 16.15 -2.19 3.28
C GLU A 206 17.30 -3.06 2.78
N ARG A 207 17.00 -4.07 1.97
CA ARG A 207 18.02 -4.92 1.33
C ARG A 207 19.01 -4.12 0.50
N ALA A 208 18.57 -3.07 -0.19
CA ALA A 208 19.42 -2.14 -0.93
C ALA A 208 20.18 -1.14 -0.04
N GLY A 209 20.14 -1.32 1.29
CA GLY A 209 20.92 -0.55 2.27
C GLY A 209 20.33 0.81 2.64
N ASN A 210 19.04 1.07 2.32
CA ASN A 210 18.41 2.34 2.67
C ASN A 210 17.62 2.22 3.98
N PRO A 211 17.73 3.18 4.90
CA PRO A 211 16.93 3.22 6.11
C PRO A 211 15.46 3.53 5.77
N VAL A 212 14.52 2.94 6.53
CA VAL A 212 13.10 3.16 6.36
C VAL A 212 12.51 3.68 7.68
N ALA A 213 11.92 4.87 7.66
CA ALA A 213 11.26 5.46 8.81
C ALA A 213 9.89 4.81 9.09
N VAL A 214 9.41 4.90 10.33
CA VAL A 214 8.09 4.39 10.73
C VAL A 214 7.17 5.56 11.06
N VAL A 215 6.02 5.60 10.40
CA VAL A 215 4.91 6.53 10.66
C VAL A 215 3.85 5.79 11.49
N PRO A 216 3.35 6.38 12.58
CA PRO A 216 2.29 5.76 13.36
C PRO A 216 1.05 5.46 12.52
N GLY A 217 0.62 4.19 12.55
CA GLY A 217 -0.57 3.69 11.89
C GLY A 217 -1.79 3.65 12.80
N SER A 218 -2.88 3.05 12.29
CA SER A 218 -4.14 2.87 13.01
C SER A 218 -4.64 1.43 12.87
N GLN A 219 -5.30 0.90 13.90
CA GLN A 219 -5.99 -0.39 13.83
C GLN A 219 -7.16 -0.34 12.83
N VAL A 220 -7.73 0.84 12.60
CA VAL A 220 -8.79 1.07 11.60
C VAL A 220 -8.27 0.82 10.17
N ASN A 221 -6.99 1.08 9.91
CA ASN A 221 -6.33 0.79 8.61
C ASN A 221 -6.05 -0.72 8.45
N LEU A 222 -7.06 -1.54 8.70
CA LEU A 222 -6.94 -3.00 8.59
C LEU A 222 -6.84 -3.46 7.14
N LYS A 223 -6.17 -4.61 6.96
CA LYS A 223 -6.09 -5.31 5.66
C LYS A 223 -7.17 -6.38 5.60
N ILE A 224 -8.12 -6.25 4.68
CA ILE A 224 -9.16 -7.26 4.47
C ILE A 224 -8.53 -8.50 3.83
N THR A 225 -8.46 -9.60 4.59
CA THR A 225 -7.82 -10.85 4.20
C THR A 225 -8.71 -12.09 4.37
N LYS A 226 -9.66 -12.04 5.29
CA LYS A 226 -10.62 -13.09 5.62
C LYS A 226 -12.02 -12.48 5.83
N PRO A 227 -13.12 -13.26 5.80
CA PRO A 227 -14.49 -12.74 5.92
C PRO A 227 -14.70 -11.83 7.14
N GLY A 228 -14.26 -12.21 8.33
CA GLY A 228 -14.42 -11.40 9.54
C GLY A 228 -13.74 -10.02 9.48
N ASP A 229 -12.73 -9.84 8.60
CA ASP A 229 -12.13 -8.52 8.41
C ASP A 229 -13.08 -7.56 7.67
N LEU A 230 -13.96 -8.09 6.81
CA LEU A 230 -14.97 -7.30 6.12
C LEU A 230 -16.02 -6.78 7.10
N GLU A 231 -16.53 -7.65 7.97
CA GLU A 231 -17.48 -7.28 9.02
C GLU A 231 -16.89 -6.21 9.96
N LEU A 232 -15.62 -6.35 10.32
CA LEU A 232 -14.92 -5.37 11.13
C LEU A 232 -14.73 -4.02 10.38
N ALA A 233 -14.45 -4.06 9.08
CA ALA A 233 -14.37 -2.85 8.26
C ALA A 233 -15.73 -2.13 8.15
N GLU A 234 -16.85 -2.87 8.00
CA GLU A 234 -18.20 -2.33 8.01
C GLU A 234 -18.52 -1.65 9.36
N PHE A 235 -18.17 -2.31 10.45
CA PHE A 235 -18.33 -1.74 11.78
C PHE A 235 -17.55 -0.43 11.92
N TYR A 236 -16.29 -0.38 11.52
CA TYR A 236 -15.50 0.86 11.57
C TYR A 236 -16.09 1.97 10.71
N LEU A 237 -16.51 1.69 9.48
CA LEU A 237 -17.17 2.68 8.62
C LEU A 237 -18.43 3.26 9.27
N HIS A 238 -19.23 2.41 9.91
CA HIS A 238 -20.43 2.85 10.60
C HIS A 238 -20.10 3.76 11.81
N GLN A 239 -19.10 3.40 12.60
CA GLN A 239 -18.65 4.21 13.75
C GLN A 239 -18.10 5.58 13.31
N MET A 240 -17.33 5.61 12.21
CA MET A 240 -16.81 6.86 11.63
C MET A 240 -17.93 7.75 11.11
N ALA A 241 -18.92 7.18 10.41
CA ALA A 241 -20.08 7.92 9.90
C ALA A 241 -20.91 8.55 11.02
N ASN A 242 -20.96 7.92 12.21
CA ASN A 242 -21.67 8.41 13.38
C ASN A 242 -20.83 9.37 14.27
N GLY A 243 -19.58 9.68 13.89
CA GLY A 243 -18.68 10.52 14.67
C GLY A 243 -18.22 9.89 16.01
N GLN A 244 -18.39 8.57 16.16
CA GLN A 244 -18.06 7.83 17.38
C GLN A 244 -16.61 7.32 17.38
N MET A 245 -15.91 7.43 16.26
CA MET A 245 -14.52 7.04 16.09
C MET A 245 -13.80 8.02 15.16
N THR A 246 -12.60 8.41 15.55
CA THR A 246 -11.61 9.10 14.70
C THR A 246 -10.48 8.14 14.38
N HIS A 247 -9.77 8.38 13.27
CA HIS A 247 -8.61 7.57 12.85
C HIS A 247 -7.44 7.63 13.83
#